data_70de52bd2506afa33b2a36b9e62ca933
#
_entry.id   70de52bd2506afa33b2a36b9e62ca933
#
_cell.length_a   1.000
_cell.length_b   1.000
_cell.length_c   1.000
_cell.angle_alpha   90.00
_cell.angle_beta   90.00
_cell.angle_gamma   90.00
#
_symmetry.space_group_name_H-M   'P 1'
#
loop_
_entity.id
_entity.type
_entity.pdbx_description
1 polymer ?
#
loop_
_entity_poly.entity_id
_entity_poly.type
_entity_poly.pdbx_seq_one_letter_code
_entity_poly.pdbx_strand_id
1 'polypeptide(L)'
;RIIVIDENGQEIDGDKIIALFCKNFVKSKNSSKNVDVIITVMSNLGLEKYLTKKLKLKIKRTSVGDINVINQMKKSKSLIGGEQSGHIIISKYSNSGDGILAALKITELMSTRKNKTSKLFNLYKEYPQIKINLEIKQKNTKLISLLDKLKKNKTYNNKNIRSLVRLSGTEP
;
A
#
# COMPACT_ATOMS: atom_id res chain seq x y z
N ARG A 1 9.78 -3.92 -9.02
CA ARG A 1 9.09 -2.68 -8.60
C ARG A 1 8.78 -1.80 -9.80
N ILE A 2 7.84 -0.88 -9.62
CA ILE A 2 7.52 0.14 -10.61
C ILE A 2 7.47 1.52 -9.93
N ILE A 3 7.98 2.51 -10.63
CA ILE A 3 7.80 3.92 -10.32
C ILE A 3 7.11 4.55 -11.52
N VAL A 4 6.08 5.34 -11.30
CA VAL A 4 5.35 6.06 -12.34
C VAL A 4 5.54 7.55 -12.08
N ILE A 5 5.81 8.30 -13.14
CA ILE A 5 5.89 9.76 -13.09
C ILE A 5 4.81 10.31 -14.01
N ASP A 6 4.06 11.28 -13.53
CA ASP A 6 3.02 11.92 -14.34
C ASP A 6 3.57 13.01 -15.26
N GLU A 7 2.71 13.59 -16.08
CA GLU A 7 3.06 14.65 -17.03
C GLU A 7 3.51 15.97 -16.37
N ASN A 8 3.38 16.09 -15.04
CA ASN A 8 3.85 17.24 -14.28
C ASN A 8 5.16 16.97 -13.54
N GLY A 9 5.77 15.79 -13.76
CA GLY A 9 6.98 15.34 -13.07
C GLY A 9 6.74 14.85 -11.64
N GLN A 10 5.48 14.58 -11.24
CA GLN A 10 5.15 14.10 -9.91
C GLN A 10 5.22 12.57 -9.84
N GLU A 11 5.88 12.06 -8.81
CA GLU A 11 5.94 10.63 -8.55
C GLU A 11 4.59 10.10 -8.08
N ILE A 12 4.17 9.00 -8.67
CA ILE A 12 2.99 8.22 -8.31
C ILE A 12 3.46 6.98 -7.56
N ASP A 13 3.25 6.95 -6.28
CA ASP A 13 3.67 5.84 -5.42
C ASP A 13 2.83 4.56 -5.60
N GLY A 14 3.28 3.45 -5.00
CA GLY A 14 2.61 2.16 -5.09
C GLY A 14 1.20 2.17 -4.51
N ASP A 15 0.91 3.00 -3.52
CA ASP A 15 -0.43 3.11 -2.92
C ASP A 15 -1.46 3.64 -3.93
N LYS A 16 -1.08 4.60 -4.77
CA LYS A 16 -1.94 5.11 -5.86
C LYS A 16 -2.15 4.06 -6.95
N ILE A 17 -1.12 3.27 -7.25
CA ILE A 17 -1.22 2.17 -8.22
C ILE A 17 -2.18 1.09 -7.69
N ILE A 18 -2.08 0.69 -6.42
CA ILE A 18 -3.01 -0.24 -5.77
C ILE A 18 -4.44 0.31 -5.84
N ALA A 19 -4.64 1.60 -5.52
CA ALA A 19 -5.96 2.23 -5.59
C ALA A 19 -6.57 2.17 -7.00
N LEU A 20 -5.76 2.42 -8.04
CA LEU A 20 -6.19 2.35 -9.43
C LEU A 20 -6.64 0.94 -9.82
N PHE A 21 -5.83 -0.07 -9.50
CA PHE A 21 -6.17 -1.44 -9.82
C PHE A 21 -7.39 -1.93 -9.05
N CYS A 22 -7.52 -1.58 -7.77
CA CYS A 22 -8.72 -1.89 -6.98
C CYS A 22 -9.98 -1.23 -7.56
N LYS A 23 -9.91 0.05 -7.97
CA LYS A 23 -11.03 0.75 -8.63
C LYS A 23 -11.45 0.06 -9.92
N ASN A 24 -10.47 -0.40 -10.70
CA ASN A 24 -10.74 -1.09 -11.96
C ASN A 24 -11.34 -2.49 -11.72
N PHE A 25 -10.81 -3.20 -10.72
CA PHE A 25 -11.31 -4.51 -10.31
C PHE A 25 -12.79 -4.45 -9.88
N VAL A 26 -13.16 -3.50 -9.01
CA VAL A 26 -14.54 -3.34 -8.54
C VAL A 26 -15.51 -3.00 -9.67
N LYS A 27 -15.05 -2.32 -10.72
CA LYS A 27 -15.87 -2.00 -11.91
C LYS A 27 -16.09 -3.20 -12.82
N SER A 28 -15.23 -4.20 -12.79
CA SER A 28 -15.44 -5.42 -13.56
C SER A 28 -16.59 -6.23 -12.95
N LYS A 29 -17.54 -6.67 -13.78
CA LYS A 29 -18.76 -7.39 -13.34
C LYS A 29 -18.51 -8.70 -12.58
N ASN A 30 -17.27 -9.17 -12.55
CA ASN A 30 -16.85 -10.42 -11.90
C ASN A 30 -16.25 -10.22 -10.50
N SER A 31 -16.38 -9.02 -9.90
CA SER A 31 -15.82 -8.78 -8.58
C SER A 31 -16.76 -9.31 -7.49
N SER A 32 -16.39 -10.41 -6.84
CA SER A 32 -16.99 -10.79 -5.57
C SER A 32 -16.66 -9.72 -4.53
N LYS A 33 -17.69 -9.17 -3.86
CA LYS A 33 -17.57 -8.11 -2.84
C LYS A 33 -16.72 -8.46 -1.60
N ASN A 34 -16.16 -9.67 -1.54
CA ASN A 34 -15.46 -10.20 -0.37
C ASN A 34 -13.96 -10.44 -0.58
N VAL A 35 -13.33 -9.75 -1.50
CA VAL A 35 -11.89 -9.91 -1.73
C VAL A 35 -11.11 -8.93 -0.87
N ASP A 36 -10.22 -9.46 -0.05
CA ASP A 36 -9.29 -8.65 0.74
C ASP A 36 -8.23 -8.03 -0.18
N VAL A 37 -7.84 -6.79 0.10
CA VAL A 37 -6.67 -6.14 -0.49
C VAL A 37 -5.55 -6.16 0.54
N ILE A 38 -4.37 -6.60 0.14
CA ILE A 38 -3.23 -6.70 1.05
C ILE A 38 -2.30 -5.50 0.85
N ILE A 39 -2.12 -4.73 1.91
CA ILE A 39 -1.22 -3.58 1.95
C ILE A 39 -0.27 -3.71 3.14
N THR A 40 0.76 -2.89 3.19
CA THR A 40 1.67 -2.92 4.35
C THR A 40 1.30 -1.88 5.40
N VAL A 41 1.94 -1.99 6.56
CA VAL A 41 1.82 -1.00 7.64
C VAL A 41 2.31 0.39 7.22
N MET A 42 3.08 0.50 6.13
CA MET A 42 3.59 1.77 5.61
C MET A 42 2.60 2.49 4.70
N SER A 43 1.59 1.81 4.17
CA SER A 43 0.61 2.40 3.27
C SER A 43 -0.15 3.56 3.91
N ASN A 44 -0.41 4.59 3.13
CA ASN A 44 -1.05 5.82 3.57
C ASN A 44 -2.47 5.59 4.11
N LEU A 45 -2.87 6.35 5.12
CA LEU A 45 -4.23 6.27 5.68
C LEU A 45 -5.31 6.68 4.66
N GLY A 46 -4.97 7.54 3.70
CA GLY A 46 -5.85 7.92 2.59
C GLY A 46 -6.21 6.75 1.70
N LEU A 47 -5.25 5.88 1.36
CA LEU A 47 -5.51 4.63 0.66
C LEU A 47 -6.49 3.74 1.42
N GLU A 48 -6.24 3.52 2.71
CA GLU A 48 -7.13 2.72 3.56
C GLU A 48 -8.56 3.22 3.52
N LYS A 49 -8.76 4.52 3.75
CA LYS A 49 -10.09 5.14 3.73
C LYS A 49 -10.74 5.04 2.34
N TYR A 50 -9.96 5.19 1.29
CA TYR A 50 -10.46 5.03 -0.09
C TYR A 50 -10.93 3.61 -0.35
N LEU A 51 -10.12 2.61 -0.06
CA LEU A 51 -10.46 1.20 -0.28
C LEU A 51 -11.68 0.77 0.56
N THR A 52 -11.71 1.12 1.85
CA THR A 52 -12.77 0.65 2.76
C THR A 52 -14.06 1.45 2.63
N LYS A 53 -13.98 2.79 2.60
CA LYS A 53 -15.18 3.64 2.61
C LYS A 53 -15.77 3.86 1.22
N LYS A 54 -14.92 4.09 0.19
CA LYS A 54 -15.40 4.39 -1.16
C LYS A 54 -15.59 3.14 -2.02
N LEU A 55 -14.63 2.21 -1.99
CA LEU A 55 -14.72 0.97 -2.77
C LEU A 55 -15.39 -0.19 -2.03
N LYS A 56 -15.62 -0.06 -0.72
CA LYS A 56 -16.23 -1.09 0.14
C LYS A 56 -15.44 -2.41 0.15
N LEU A 57 -14.14 -2.34 -0.04
CA LEU A 57 -13.24 -3.49 0.00
C LEU A 57 -12.73 -3.70 1.44
N LYS A 58 -12.46 -4.95 1.77
CA LYS A 58 -11.75 -5.31 3.00
C LYS A 58 -10.25 -5.16 2.78
N ILE A 59 -9.53 -4.73 3.80
CA ILE A 59 -8.08 -4.66 3.77
C ILE A 59 -7.47 -5.49 4.89
N LYS A 60 -6.29 -6.02 4.62
CA LYS A 60 -5.40 -6.59 5.63
C LYS A 60 -4.03 -5.93 5.51
N ARG A 61 -3.45 -5.58 6.65
CA ARG A 61 -2.11 -5.01 6.72
C ARG A 61 -1.10 -6.07 7.12
N THR A 62 0.05 -6.05 6.46
CA THR A 62 1.20 -6.90 6.82
C THR A 62 2.38 -6.03 7.27
N SER A 63 3.37 -6.65 7.85
CA SER A 63 4.69 -6.06 7.97
C SER A 63 5.26 -5.74 6.59
N VAL A 64 6.22 -4.83 6.54
CA VAL A 64 6.96 -4.51 5.30
C VAL A 64 7.71 -5.73 4.80
N GLY A 65 7.80 -5.86 3.50
CA GLY A 65 8.46 -6.96 2.79
C GLY A 65 7.49 -7.70 1.88
N ASP A 66 7.90 -7.89 0.65
CA ASP A 66 7.13 -8.54 -0.41
C ASP A 66 6.66 -9.95 -0.01
N ILE A 67 7.53 -10.72 0.65
CA ILE A 67 7.19 -12.06 1.13
C ILE A 67 6.02 -12.05 2.12
N ASN A 68 5.91 -11.02 2.98
CA ASN A 68 4.81 -10.87 3.91
C ASN A 68 3.50 -10.59 3.17
N VAL A 69 3.56 -9.74 2.13
CA VAL A 69 2.42 -9.44 1.27
C VAL A 69 1.97 -10.70 0.52
N ILE A 70 2.91 -11.41 -0.13
CA ILE A 70 2.64 -12.66 -0.87
C ILE A 70 1.99 -13.71 0.02
N ASN A 71 2.55 -13.96 1.19
CA ASN A 71 2.04 -14.95 2.13
C ASN A 71 0.62 -14.60 2.61
N GLN A 72 0.36 -13.33 2.90
CA GLN A 72 -0.98 -12.90 3.30
C GLN A 72 -1.97 -12.96 2.14
N MET A 73 -1.55 -12.63 0.91
CA MET A 73 -2.38 -12.77 -0.29
C MET A 73 -2.79 -14.22 -0.53
N LYS A 74 -1.87 -15.17 -0.41
CA LYS A 74 -2.16 -16.61 -0.52
C LYS A 74 -3.18 -17.04 0.53
N LYS A 75 -2.99 -16.66 1.81
CA LYS A 75 -3.92 -17.00 2.91
C LYS A 75 -5.32 -16.43 2.70
N SER A 76 -5.41 -15.21 2.16
CA SER A 76 -6.68 -14.50 1.98
C SER A 76 -7.31 -14.72 0.60
N LYS A 77 -6.64 -15.44 -0.31
CA LYS A 77 -6.99 -15.54 -1.73
C LYS A 77 -7.20 -14.17 -2.37
N SER A 78 -6.36 -13.22 -1.97
CA SER A 78 -6.41 -11.83 -2.44
C SER A 78 -5.93 -11.72 -3.88
N LEU A 79 -6.58 -10.87 -4.68
CA LEU A 79 -6.21 -10.65 -6.07
C LEU A 79 -5.23 -9.49 -6.25
N ILE A 80 -5.23 -8.54 -5.31
CA ILE A 80 -4.39 -7.33 -5.38
C ILE A 80 -3.71 -7.13 -4.04
N GLY A 81 -2.42 -6.90 -4.09
CA GLY A 81 -1.63 -6.52 -2.94
C GLY A 81 -0.37 -5.76 -3.36
N GLY A 82 0.29 -5.15 -2.39
CA GLY A 82 1.55 -4.46 -2.66
C GLY A 82 1.99 -3.52 -1.56
N GLU A 83 2.98 -2.74 -1.90
CA GLU A 83 3.67 -1.81 -1.01
C GLU A 83 3.73 -0.40 -1.62
N GLN A 84 3.76 0.61 -0.77
CA GLN A 84 3.96 2.00 -1.18
C GLN A 84 5.21 2.18 -2.06
N SER A 85 6.25 1.37 -1.85
CA SER A 85 7.51 1.37 -2.61
C SER A 85 7.41 0.87 -4.06
N GLY A 86 6.19 0.62 -4.57
CA GLY A 86 5.97 0.18 -5.95
C GLY A 86 6.11 -1.32 -6.20
N HIS A 87 6.14 -2.13 -5.16
CA HIS A 87 6.03 -3.59 -5.28
C HIS A 87 4.57 -3.98 -5.41
N ILE A 88 4.11 -4.30 -6.61
CA ILE A 88 2.70 -4.54 -6.92
C ILE A 88 2.50 -5.98 -7.36
N ILE A 89 1.50 -6.65 -6.79
CA ILE A 89 1.14 -8.04 -7.06
C ILE A 89 -0.29 -8.10 -7.56
N ILE A 90 -0.50 -8.73 -8.71
CA ILE A 90 -1.82 -9.03 -9.28
C ILE A 90 -1.89 -10.55 -9.45
N SER A 91 -2.43 -11.25 -8.46
CA SER A 91 -2.34 -12.73 -8.35
C SER A 91 -2.99 -13.49 -9.50
N LYS A 92 -3.88 -12.83 -10.25
CA LYS A 92 -4.45 -13.39 -11.49
C LYS A 92 -3.39 -13.70 -12.55
N TYR A 93 -2.26 -12.97 -12.53
CA TYR A 93 -1.22 -13.06 -13.56
C TYR A 93 0.12 -13.52 -13.01
N SER A 94 0.46 -13.13 -11.78
CA SER A 94 1.73 -13.48 -11.15
C SER A 94 1.58 -13.59 -9.63
N ASN A 95 2.24 -14.57 -9.03
CA ASN A 95 2.28 -14.75 -7.59
C ASN A 95 3.41 -13.95 -6.91
N SER A 96 4.13 -13.13 -7.66
CA SER A 96 5.19 -12.25 -7.17
C SER A 96 4.96 -10.82 -7.65
N GLY A 97 5.68 -9.87 -7.07
CA GLY A 97 5.67 -8.49 -7.55
C GLY A 97 6.27 -8.41 -8.95
N ASP A 98 5.52 -7.80 -9.86
CA ASP A 98 5.90 -7.68 -11.26
C ASP A 98 5.67 -6.24 -11.75
N GLY A 99 6.77 -5.49 -11.85
CA GLY A 99 6.74 -4.09 -12.28
C GLY A 99 6.38 -3.94 -13.76
N ILE A 100 6.80 -4.89 -14.62
CA ILE A 100 6.49 -4.85 -16.05
C ILE A 100 5.01 -5.11 -16.28
N LEU A 101 4.46 -6.13 -15.62
CA LEU A 101 3.02 -6.41 -15.65
C LEU A 101 2.20 -5.20 -15.16
N ALA A 102 2.64 -4.58 -14.06
CA ALA A 102 1.96 -3.39 -13.52
C ALA A 102 2.01 -2.23 -14.53
N ALA A 103 3.16 -2.00 -15.19
CA ALA A 103 3.30 -0.98 -16.24
C ALA A 103 2.36 -1.24 -17.41
N LEU A 104 2.31 -2.45 -17.93
CA LEU A 104 1.42 -2.84 -19.02
C LEU A 104 -0.06 -2.61 -18.67
N LYS A 105 -0.45 -2.96 -17.45
CA LYS A 105 -1.82 -2.73 -16.96
C LYS A 105 -2.17 -1.25 -16.79
N ILE A 106 -1.22 -0.43 -16.37
CA ILE A 106 -1.40 1.03 -16.32
C ILE A 106 -1.56 1.58 -17.73
N THR A 107 -0.70 1.19 -18.67
CA THR A 107 -0.75 1.63 -20.08
C THR A 107 -2.07 1.24 -20.74
N GLU A 108 -2.55 0.01 -20.50
CA GLU A 108 -3.88 -0.45 -20.97
C GLU A 108 -5.00 0.47 -20.45
N LEU A 109 -4.96 0.84 -19.17
CA LEU A 109 -5.95 1.73 -18.59
C LEU A 109 -5.85 3.19 -19.08
N MET A 110 -4.65 3.65 -19.38
CA MET A 110 -4.43 4.98 -19.99
C MET A 110 -4.98 5.03 -21.41
N SER A 111 -4.65 4.03 -22.23
CA SER A 111 -5.12 3.93 -23.61
C SER A 111 -6.66 3.88 -23.70
N THR A 112 -7.28 3.06 -22.86
CA THR A 112 -8.76 2.88 -22.90
C THR A 112 -9.52 4.09 -22.37
N ARG A 113 -8.93 4.84 -21.43
CA ARG A 113 -9.62 6.00 -20.78
C ARG A 113 -9.26 7.34 -21.38
N LYS A 114 -8.22 7.42 -22.21
CA LYS A 114 -7.72 8.66 -22.81
C LYS A 114 -7.50 9.79 -21.81
N ASN A 115 -7.10 9.45 -20.57
CA ASN A 115 -6.86 10.40 -19.50
C ASN A 115 -5.36 10.65 -19.33
N LYS A 116 -4.99 11.87 -18.95
CA LYS A 116 -3.65 12.17 -18.45
C LYS A 116 -3.34 11.35 -17.21
N THR A 117 -2.07 11.02 -16.97
CA THR A 117 -1.61 10.22 -15.85
C THR A 117 -2.02 10.83 -14.51
N SER A 118 -1.80 12.12 -14.31
CA SER A 118 -2.21 12.84 -13.10
C SER A 118 -3.70 12.66 -12.78
N LYS A 119 -4.56 12.75 -13.78
CA LYS A 119 -6.01 12.58 -13.62
C LYS A 119 -6.39 11.11 -13.34
N LEU A 120 -5.68 10.16 -13.94
CA LEU A 120 -5.91 8.74 -13.74
C LEU A 120 -5.67 8.32 -12.30
N PHE A 121 -4.62 8.85 -11.66
CA PHE A 121 -4.21 8.51 -10.31
C PHE A 121 -4.76 9.43 -9.22
N ASN A 122 -5.46 10.52 -9.55
CA ASN A 122 -6.13 11.37 -8.58
C ASN A 122 -7.41 10.74 -8.04
N LEU A 123 -7.26 9.71 -7.21
CA LEU A 123 -8.35 8.87 -6.72
C LEU A 123 -8.76 9.20 -5.29
N TYR A 124 -7.84 9.65 -4.47
CA TYR A 124 -8.03 9.99 -3.07
C TYR A 124 -7.03 11.06 -2.63
N LYS A 125 -7.35 11.76 -1.55
CA LYS A 125 -6.43 12.69 -0.90
C LYS A 125 -5.53 11.94 0.07
N GLU A 126 -4.22 12.12 -0.08
CA GLU A 126 -3.24 11.59 0.86
C GLU A 126 -3.33 12.30 2.20
N TYR A 127 -3.09 11.53 3.25
CA TYR A 127 -2.87 12.10 4.58
C TYR A 127 -1.39 12.43 4.73
N PRO A 128 -1.06 13.55 5.37
CA PRO A 128 0.33 13.87 5.69
C PRO A 128 1.00 12.69 6.41
N GLN A 129 2.19 12.31 5.96
CA GLN A 129 2.96 11.22 6.52
C GLN A 129 4.38 11.69 6.77
N ILE A 130 4.85 11.53 8.01
CA ILE A 130 6.21 11.87 8.42
C ILE A 130 6.94 10.55 8.71
N LYS A 131 8.12 10.38 8.14
CA LYS A 131 9.03 9.27 8.42
C LYS A 131 10.26 9.83 9.12
N ILE A 132 10.60 9.27 10.28
CA ILE A 132 11.78 9.65 11.05
C ILE A 132 12.60 8.38 11.27
N ASN A 133 13.84 8.38 10.82
CA ASN A 133 14.80 7.32 11.11
C ASN A 133 15.66 7.77 12.29
N LEU A 134 15.74 6.93 13.30
CA LEU A 134 16.59 7.15 14.46
C LEU A 134 17.65 6.06 14.50
N GLU A 135 18.91 6.46 14.47
CA GLU A 135 20.03 5.53 14.65
C GLU A 135 20.12 5.12 16.13
N ILE A 136 20.25 3.83 16.36
CA ILE A 136 20.32 3.25 17.69
C ILE A 136 21.65 2.53 17.83
N LYS A 137 22.57 3.10 18.63
CA LYS A 137 23.91 2.55 18.83
C LYS A 137 23.92 1.19 19.56
N GLN A 138 22.93 0.92 20.40
CA GLN A 138 22.82 -0.35 21.14
C GLN A 138 21.38 -0.79 21.31
N LYS A 139 21.07 -2.03 20.96
CA LYS A 139 19.79 -2.67 21.26
C LYS A 139 19.83 -3.16 22.72
N ASN A 140 19.07 -2.52 23.59
CA ASN A 140 18.92 -2.96 24.98
C ASN A 140 17.45 -3.19 25.35
N THR A 141 17.21 -3.90 26.44
CA THR A 141 15.86 -4.21 26.94
C THR A 141 15.03 -2.98 27.24
N LYS A 142 15.68 -1.89 27.66
CA LYS A 142 15.05 -0.60 27.96
C LYS A 142 14.44 0.05 26.70
N LEU A 143 15.12 -0.08 25.55
CA LEU A 143 14.63 0.40 24.27
C LEU A 143 13.40 -0.40 23.82
N ILE A 144 13.44 -1.73 23.93
CA ILE A 144 12.31 -2.60 23.56
C ILE A 144 11.06 -2.23 24.36
N SER A 145 11.20 -2.05 25.68
CA SER A 145 10.09 -1.64 26.55
C SER A 145 9.52 -0.26 26.18
N LEU A 146 10.37 0.66 25.76
CA LEU A 146 9.98 2.01 25.34
C LEU A 146 9.23 1.98 24.00
N LEU A 147 9.68 1.17 23.03
CA LEU A 147 8.98 0.93 21.77
C LEU A 147 7.58 0.37 22.00
N ASP A 148 7.43 -0.57 22.93
CA ASP A 148 6.13 -1.16 23.24
C ASP A 148 5.19 -0.17 23.95
N LYS A 149 5.72 0.71 24.80
CA LYS A 149 4.94 1.82 25.39
C LYS A 149 4.47 2.80 24.31
N LEU A 150 5.33 3.16 23.35
CA LEU A 150 4.96 4.04 22.24
C LEU A 150 3.89 3.43 21.33
N LYS A 151 3.99 2.14 21.02
CA LYS A 151 2.97 1.42 20.22
C LYS A 151 1.59 1.43 20.90
N LYS A 152 1.54 1.33 22.22
CA LYS A 152 0.30 1.29 23.01
C LYS A 152 -0.31 2.66 23.29
N ASN A 153 0.41 3.74 23.01
CA ASN A 153 -0.05 5.09 23.33
C ASN A 153 -1.22 5.52 22.43
N LYS A 154 -2.41 5.67 23.02
CA LYS A 154 -3.65 6.06 22.32
C LYS A 154 -3.62 7.49 21.78
N THR A 155 -2.77 8.37 22.30
CA THR A 155 -2.64 9.76 21.82
C THR A 155 -2.18 9.80 20.38
N TYR A 156 -1.29 8.88 19.99
CA TYR A 156 -0.73 8.79 18.64
C TYR A 156 -1.48 7.83 17.73
N ASN A 157 -2.51 7.16 18.21
CA ASN A 157 -3.33 6.22 17.44
C ASN A 157 -4.82 6.49 17.66
N ASN A 158 -5.42 7.24 16.77
CA ASN A 158 -6.85 7.55 16.78
C ASN A 158 -7.41 7.49 15.36
N LYS A 159 -8.68 7.87 15.17
CA LYS A 159 -9.36 7.83 13.86
C LYS A 159 -8.66 8.65 12.75
N ASN A 160 -7.85 9.63 13.12
CA ASN A 160 -7.22 10.57 12.19
C ASN A 160 -5.68 10.48 12.18
N ILE A 161 -5.10 9.86 13.21
CA ILE A 161 -3.64 9.75 13.38
C ILE A 161 -3.30 8.27 13.56
N ARG A 162 -2.32 7.81 12.83
CA ARG A 162 -1.73 6.48 13.01
C ARG A 162 -0.22 6.64 13.16
N SER A 163 0.31 6.20 14.28
CA SER A 163 1.74 6.08 14.48
C SER A 163 2.20 4.63 14.28
N LEU A 164 3.39 4.49 13.72
CA LEU A 164 4.06 3.20 13.57
C LEU A 164 5.49 3.35 14.07
N VAL A 165 5.83 2.56 15.06
CA VAL A 165 7.20 2.48 15.58
C VAL A 165 7.69 1.05 15.37
N ARG A 166 8.79 0.87 14.64
CA ARG A 166 9.37 -0.43 14.34
C ARG A 166 10.88 -0.36 14.23
N LEU A 167 11.54 -1.47 14.46
CA LEU A 167 12.95 -1.63 14.09
C LEU A 167 13.08 -1.74 12.56
N SER A 168 14.18 -1.23 12.02
CA SER A 168 14.55 -1.49 10.63
C SER A 168 14.83 -2.99 10.46
N GLY A 169 14.39 -3.57 9.35
CA GLY A 169 14.73 -4.94 8.98
C GLY A 169 15.90 -5.05 8.01
N THR A 170 16.37 -3.90 7.50
CA THR A 170 17.38 -3.83 6.43
C THR A 170 18.67 -3.14 6.86
N GLU A 171 18.66 -2.49 8.00
CA GLU A 171 19.81 -1.79 8.59
C GLU A 171 20.07 -2.31 10.01
N PRO A 172 21.35 -2.37 10.42
CA PRO A 172 21.74 -2.90 11.72
C PRO A 172 21.19 -2.08 12.89
#